data_8413bbe2fec63ad122424e215dd01306
#
_entry.id   8413bbe2fec63ad122424e215dd01306
#
_cell.length_a   1.000
_cell.length_b   1.000
_cell.length_c   1.000
_cell.angle_alpha   90.00
_cell.angle_beta   90.00
_cell.angle_gamma   90.00
#
_symmetry.space_group_name_H-M   'P 1'
#
loop_
_entity.id
_entity.type
_entity.pdbx_description
1 polymer ?
#
loop_
_entity_poly.entity_id
_entity_poly.type
_entity_poly.pdbx_seq_one_letter_code
_entity_poly.pdbx_strand_id
1 'polypeptide(L)'
;MIAVPETTGAAAEADDLLTLGRRIRHVRTERGMTLDQLGAAVGVSPSQLSLVENGRREPRVTLLQAIATALAVPTASFLSVEPPSRRAALEIALDRGQRRASYAALGLPEIRPGRTLPTDVLEALVGLHEELARRTDAAVATPEEARRATTVLHRWMRQRDNWLPPIEEVAADLVRRSGYTTGALSHRSVAQMAESLGFTLVHTPDLPPSTRTVTDLANGRIYLPPASIPGGHGLRSLALQAIAHRVLGHERPASYADFLRQRIEINYFAAACLMPQFAAVPFLERAKKAKNLAVEDLRDAFGVTHETAAQRMTNLLTSHLDLRVHFMRVGEDGALYKGYENDGFPLPTDSTGASAGQIVCRHWPARAAFGRRDRSAENHQYVDTPVGTYWASTQTGTTSLGEFSITFGVPFDQAKWFRGRETTARTRSTCPDPRCCRLPAREPAERWADRSWPSAVVHTQILAPLPTGTFPGVDENDVYAFLDRHSGS
;
A
#
# COMPACT_ATOMS: atom_id res chain seq x y z
N MET A 1 -5.56 -14.99 7.09
CA MET A 1 -4.55 -14.65 8.09
C MET A 1 -3.32 -15.51 7.77
N ILE A 2 -2.46 -15.04 6.85
CA ILE A 2 -1.11 -15.58 6.71
C ILE A 2 -0.37 -14.95 7.87
N ALA A 3 0.12 -15.75 8.80
CA ALA A 3 1.08 -15.33 9.78
C ALA A 3 2.24 -14.68 9.04
N VAL A 4 2.29 -13.36 9.03
CA VAL A 4 3.55 -12.64 8.95
C VAL A 4 4.30 -13.15 10.18
N PRO A 5 5.55 -13.59 10.08
CA PRO A 5 6.27 -14.03 11.27
C PRO A 5 6.15 -12.93 12.30
N GLU A 6 5.78 -13.30 13.52
CA GLU A 6 5.65 -12.45 14.72
C GLU A 6 7.02 -11.88 15.10
N THR A 7 7.58 -11.03 14.26
CA THR A 7 8.83 -10.32 14.56
C THR A 7 8.60 -9.09 15.44
N THR A 8 7.36 -8.55 15.47
CA THR A 8 7.05 -7.36 16.27
C THR A 8 6.93 -7.68 17.75
N GLY A 9 6.33 -8.81 18.13
CA GLY A 9 6.22 -9.23 19.53
C GLY A 9 7.57 -9.58 20.14
N ALA A 10 8.39 -10.37 19.46
CA ALA A 10 9.70 -10.77 19.95
C ALA A 10 10.71 -9.60 20.04
N ALA A 11 10.59 -8.58 19.19
CA ALA A 11 11.42 -7.38 19.26
C ALA A 11 11.00 -6.48 20.43
N ALA A 12 9.70 -6.31 20.67
CA ALA A 12 9.18 -5.53 21.80
C ALA A 12 9.52 -6.21 23.14
N GLU A 13 9.35 -7.51 23.26
CA GLU A 13 9.75 -8.29 24.47
C GLU A 13 11.26 -8.20 24.73
N ALA A 14 12.09 -8.28 23.68
CA ALA A 14 13.54 -8.15 23.81
C ALA A 14 13.98 -6.73 24.22
N ASP A 15 13.26 -5.70 23.81
CA ASP A 15 13.49 -4.32 24.19
C ASP A 15 13.12 -4.05 25.66
N ASP A 16 12.04 -4.64 26.14
CA ASP A 16 11.62 -4.56 27.54
C ASP A 16 12.64 -5.26 28.46
N LEU A 17 13.16 -6.42 28.05
CA LEU A 17 14.20 -7.15 28.80
C LEU A 17 15.52 -6.39 28.89
N LEU A 18 15.92 -5.68 27.84
CA LEU A 18 17.12 -4.86 27.85
C LEU A 18 16.97 -3.66 28.79
N THR A 19 15.84 -2.98 28.75
CA THR A 19 15.54 -1.85 29.61
C THR A 19 15.50 -2.29 31.09
N LEU A 20 14.85 -3.41 31.37
CA LEU A 20 14.83 -4.05 32.69
C LEU A 20 16.27 -4.36 33.18
N GLY A 21 17.06 -5.00 32.36
CA GLY A 21 18.46 -5.36 32.68
C GLY A 21 19.32 -4.13 32.97
N ARG A 22 19.20 -3.05 32.19
CA ARG A 22 19.92 -1.80 32.40
C ARG A 22 19.50 -1.09 33.68
N ARG A 23 18.24 -1.19 34.08
CA ARG A 23 17.76 -0.67 35.37
C ARG A 23 18.35 -1.43 36.53
N ILE A 24 18.35 -2.76 36.48
CA ILE A 24 18.97 -3.58 37.52
C ILE A 24 20.46 -3.21 37.66
N ARG A 25 21.18 -3.13 36.55
CA ARG A 25 22.60 -2.72 36.54
C ARG A 25 22.82 -1.33 37.11
N HIS A 26 21.98 -0.37 36.76
CA HIS A 26 22.04 1.01 37.25
C HIS A 26 21.93 1.05 38.79
N VAL A 27 20.85 0.47 39.32
CA VAL A 27 20.59 0.43 40.77
C VAL A 27 21.72 -0.32 41.51
N ARG A 28 22.19 -1.46 40.95
CA ARG A 28 23.32 -2.20 41.54
C ARG A 28 24.58 -1.35 41.62
N THR A 29 24.90 -0.61 40.54
CA THR A 29 26.10 0.24 40.50
C THR A 29 25.99 1.45 41.40
N GLU A 30 24.82 2.07 41.53
CA GLU A 30 24.55 3.14 42.49
C GLU A 30 24.71 2.67 43.95
N ARG A 31 24.39 1.40 44.22
CA ARG A 31 24.62 0.77 45.54
C ARG A 31 26.04 0.31 45.74
N GLY A 32 26.94 0.55 44.77
CA GLY A 32 28.35 0.13 44.83
C GLY A 32 28.57 -1.36 44.82
N MET A 33 27.58 -2.18 44.49
CA MET A 33 27.70 -3.64 44.49
C MET A 33 28.34 -4.17 43.21
N THR A 34 29.21 -5.16 43.35
CA THR A 34 29.72 -5.95 42.21
C THR A 34 28.71 -7.04 41.80
N LEU A 35 28.93 -7.63 40.62
CA LEU A 35 28.11 -8.76 40.17
C LEU A 35 28.25 -9.97 41.10
N ASP A 36 29.45 -10.19 41.66
CA ASP A 36 29.72 -11.26 42.59
C ASP A 36 28.95 -11.06 43.92
N GLN A 37 28.96 -9.84 44.44
CA GLN A 37 28.23 -9.50 45.68
C GLN A 37 26.73 -9.65 45.52
N LEU A 38 26.16 -9.13 44.42
CA LEU A 38 24.73 -9.29 44.17
C LEU A 38 24.41 -10.76 43.89
N GLY A 39 25.24 -11.49 43.14
CA GLY A 39 25.06 -12.93 42.86
C GLY A 39 25.01 -13.76 44.13
N ALA A 40 25.95 -13.53 45.06
CA ALA A 40 25.95 -14.16 46.36
C ALA A 40 24.71 -13.86 47.19
N ALA A 41 24.22 -12.59 47.17
CA ALA A 41 23.02 -12.15 47.89
C ALA A 41 21.73 -12.80 47.37
N VAL A 42 21.65 -13.10 46.06
CA VAL A 42 20.40 -13.66 45.43
C VAL A 42 20.55 -15.11 45.02
N GLY A 43 21.67 -15.77 45.31
CA GLY A 43 21.87 -17.20 45.09
C GLY A 43 22.05 -17.59 43.61
N VAL A 44 22.58 -16.70 42.76
CA VAL A 44 22.86 -16.98 41.33
C VAL A 44 24.29 -16.61 40.96
N SER A 45 24.83 -17.25 39.91
CA SER A 45 26.17 -16.93 39.46
C SER A 45 26.27 -15.51 38.85
N PRO A 46 27.44 -14.85 38.98
CA PRO A 46 27.70 -13.56 38.34
C PRO A 46 27.43 -13.57 36.84
N SER A 47 27.73 -14.67 36.17
CA SER A 47 27.48 -14.87 34.74
C SER A 47 25.99 -14.84 34.41
N GLN A 48 25.15 -15.45 35.24
CA GLN A 48 23.70 -15.41 35.05
C GLN A 48 23.12 -13.99 35.26
N LEU A 49 23.61 -13.28 36.29
CA LEU A 49 23.23 -11.88 36.49
C LEU A 49 23.68 -10.99 35.32
N SER A 50 24.89 -11.23 34.79
CA SER A 50 25.38 -10.50 33.60
C SER A 50 24.45 -10.70 32.39
N LEU A 51 23.93 -11.92 32.18
CA LEU A 51 22.97 -12.18 31.10
C LEU A 51 21.66 -11.45 31.32
N VAL A 52 21.18 -11.35 32.55
CA VAL A 52 19.97 -10.59 32.91
C VAL A 52 20.22 -9.08 32.70
N GLU A 53 21.32 -8.52 33.24
CA GLU A 53 21.66 -7.11 33.09
C GLU A 53 21.88 -6.65 31.64
N ASN A 54 22.22 -7.58 30.74
CA ASN A 54 22.37 -7.34 29.31
C ASN A 54 21.15 -7.71 28.48
N GLY A 55 20.00 -8.01 29.12
CA GLY A 55 18.75 -8.34 28.43
C GLY A 55 18.79 -9.63 27.62
N ARG A 56 19.76 -10.51 27.87
CA ARG A 56 19.95 -11.79 27.16
C ARG A 56 19.24 -12.96 27.84
N ARG A 57 18.73 -12.74 29.04
CA ARG A 57 17.97 -13.71 29.81
C ARG A 57 16.90 -13.03 30.63
N GLU A 58 15.67 -13.50 30.50
CA GLU A 58 14.56 -13.07 31.34
C GLU A 58 14.72 -13.59 32.77
N PRO A 59 14.69 -12.73 33.79
CA PRO A 59 14.70 -13.17 35.17
C PRO A 59 13.33 -13.73 35.55
N ARG A 60 13.29 -14.87 36.23
CA ARG A 60 12.04 -15.34 36.85
C ARG A 60 11.57 -14.33 37.89
N VAL A 61 10.27 -14.22 38.13
CA VAL A 61 9.67 -13.28 39.07
C VAL A 61 10.30 -13.40 40.48
N THR A 62 10.59 -14.63 40.92
CA THR A 62 11.27 -14.90 42.19
C THR A 62 12.68 -14.31 42.26
N LEU A 63 13.44 -14.40 41.15
CA LEU A 63 14.76 -13.80 41.07
C LEU A 63 14.68 -12.27 41.02
N LEU A 64 13.74 -11.70 40.29
CA LEU A 64 13.51 -10.26 40.23
C LEU A 64 13.16 -9.68 41.61
N GLN A 65 12.33 -10.38 42.36
CA GLN A 65 12.00 -10.01 43.76
C GLN A 65 13.22 -10.11 44.68
N ALA A 66 14.02 -11.17 44.56
CA ALA A 66 15.26 -11.32 45.33
C ALA A 66 16.26 -10.19 45.02
N ILE A 67 16.42 -9.81 43.73
CA ILE A 67 17.25 -8.68 43.32
C ILE A 67 16.71 -7.37 43.91
N ALA A 68 15.40 -7.13 43.85
CA ALA A 68 14.77 -5.94 44.41
C ALA A 68 15.00 -5.81 45.92
N THR A 69 14.85 -6.94 46.64
CA THR A 69 15.14 -7.00 48.09
C THR A 69 16.62 -6.75 48.39
N ALA A 70 17.53 -7.40 47.69
CA ALA A 70 18.98 -7.24 47.87
C ALA A 70 19.46 -5.81 47.57
N LEU A 71 18.81 -5.13 46.63
CA LEU A 71 19.10 -3.73 46.27
C LEU A 71 18.27 -2.72 47.05
N ALA A 72 17.37 -3.15 47.94
CA ALA A 72 16.50 -2.32 48.74
C ALA A 72 15.67 -1.31 47.92
N VAL A 73 15.03 -1.79 46.82
CA VAL A 73 14.11 -1.02 45.97
C VAL A 73 12.84 -1.81 45.69
N PRO A 74 11.71 -1.14 45.43
CA PRO A 74 10.49 -1.84 45.01
C PRO A 74 10.70 -2.54 43.68
N THR A 75 10.15 -3.76 43.48
CA THR A 75 10.22 -4.50 42.20
C THR A 75 9.67 -3.67 41.03
N ALA A 76 8.65 -2.86 41.27
CA ALA A 76 8.05 -1.96 40.28
C ALA A 76 9.07 -0.94 39.69
N SER A 77 10.12 -0.60 40.43
CA SER A 77 11.19 0.31 39.96
C SER A 77 11.93 -0.26 38.75
N PHE A 78 11.95 -1.57 38.57
CA PHE A 78 12.60 -2.21 37.42
C PHE A 78 11.67 -2.29 36.19
N LEU A 79 10.36 -2.15 36.35
CA LEU A 79 9.35 -2.31 35.30
C LEU A 79 9.01 -1.00 34.56
N SER A 80 9.66 0.13 34.92
CA SER A 80 9.43 1.38 34.20
C SER A 80 10.04 1.36 32.82
N VAL A 81 9.34 1.88 31.83
CA VAL A 81 9.74 1.91 30.42
C VAL A 81 10.88 2.91 30.16
N GLU A 82 11.02 3.96 30.97
CA GLU A 82 12.07 4.98 30.79
C GLU A 82 13.45 4.44 31.15
N PRO A 83 14.51 4.72 30.37
CA PRO A 83 15.88 4.36 30.72
C PRO A 83 16.32 5.08 32.03
N PRO A 84 17.10 4.40 32.90
CA PRO A 84 17.45 4.95 34.21
C PRO A 84 18.47 6.09 34.17
N SER A 85 19.19 6.26 33.07
CA SER A 85 20.18 7.34 32.87
C SER A 85 20.40 7.60 31.38
N ARG A 86 20.97 8.80 31.04
CA ARG A 86 21.37 9.15 29.67
C ARG A 86 22.30 8.09 29.05
N ARG A 87 23.27 7.59 29.82
CA ARG A 87 24.17 6.53 29.37
C ARG A 87 23.42 5.22 29.08
N ALA A 88 22.50 4.81 29.95
CA ALA A 88 21.67 3.63 29.72
C ALA A 88 20.80 3.79 28.48
N ALA A 89 20.24 4.97 28.25
CA ALA A 89 19.47 5.27 27.05
C ALA A 89 20.31 5.09 25.77
N LEU A 90 21.56 5.58 25.77
CA LEU A 90 22.49 5.43 24.64
C LEU A 90 22.91 3.95 24.44
N GLU A 91 23.16 3.23 25.51
CA GLU A 91 23.48 1.78 25.42
C GLU A 91 22.32 0.97 24.84
N ILE A 92 21.09 1.28 25.23
CA ILE A 92 19.87 0.67 24.68
C ILE A 92 19.70 1.06 23.20
N ALA A 93 19.87 2.33 22.86
CA ALA A 93 19.76 2.83 21.48
C ALA A 93 20.81 2.18 20.55
N LEU A 94 22.04 2.02 21.02
CA LEU A 94 23.10 1.35 20.27
C LEU A 94 22.76 -0.14 20.02
N ASP A 95 22.31 -0.86 21.05
CA ASP A 95 21.93 -2.29 20.90
C ASP A 95 20.75 -2.44 19.91
N ARG A 96 19.73 -1.56 20.02
CA ARG A 96 18.62 -1.50 19.04
C ARG A 96 19.11 -1.23 17.62
N GLY A 97 20.01 -0.25 17.46
CA GLY A 97 20.60 0.09 16.17
C GLY A 97 21.31 -1.11 15.52
N GLN A 98 22.07 -1.86 16.29
CA GLN A 98 22.81 -3.04 15.82
C GLN A 98 21.93 -4.24 15.47
N ARG A 99 20.73 -4.36 16.04
CA ARG A 99 19.75 -5.41 15.70
C ARG A 99 18.97 -5.13 14.41
N ARG A 100 19.04 -3.91 13.87
CA ARG A 100 18.37 -3.60 12.61
C ARG A 100 18.97 -4.34 11.43
N ALA A 101 18.13 -4.73 10.49
CA ALA A 101 18.55 -5.41 9.26
C ALA A 101 19.60 -4.61 8.47
N SER A 102 19.51 -3.27 8.52
CA SER A 102 20.46 -2.34 7.90
C SER A 102 21.89 -2.50 8.42
N TYR A 103 22.06 -2.73 9.74
CA TYR A 103 23.39 -2.97 10.31
C TYR A 103 23.87 -4.40 10.04
N ALA A 104 22.99 -5.39 10.15
CA ALA A 104 23.32 -6.79 9.87
C ALA A 104 23.82 -6.99 8.43
N ALA A 105 23.26 -6.22 7.47
CA ALA A 105 23.67 -6.26 6.06
C ALA A 105 25.10 -5.74 5.82
N LEU A 106 25.66 -4.95 6.75
CA LEU A 106 27.04 -4.44 6.65
C LEU A 106 28.10 -5.49 7.07
N GLY A 107 27.69 -6.59 7.71
CA GLY A 107 28.62 -7.62 8.19
C GLY A 107 29.62 -7.13 9.26
N LEU A 108 29.32 -6.01 9.94
CA LEU A 108 30.18 -5.42 10.95
C LEU A 108 30.06 -6.17 12.29
N PRO A 109 31.14 -6.19 13.11
CA PRO A 109 31.10 -6.82 14.41
C PRO A 109 30.19 -6.05 15.39
N GLU A 110 29.55 -6.79 16.29
CA GLU A 110 28.73 -6.22 17.37
C GLU A 110 29.59 -5.45 18.37
N ILE A 111 29.28 -4.17 18.58
CA ILE A 111 29.95 -3.32 19.58
C ILE A 111 29.26 -3.53 20.93
N ARG A 112 29.99 -3.98 21.91
CA ARG A 112 29.48 -4.16 23.28
C ARG A 112 29.85 -2.94 24.13
N PRO A 113 28.87 -2.15 24.58
CA PRO A 113 29.15 -0.99 25.40
C PRO A 113 29.69 -1.43 26.77
N GLY A 114 30.99 -1.26 26.97
CA GLY A 114 31.67 -1.49 28.26
C GLY A 114 31.84 -0.17 29.04
N ARG A 115 32.27 -0.24 30.30
CA ARG A 115 32.56 0.95 31.13
C ARG A 115 33.65 1.83 30.53
N THR A 116 34.52 1.29 29.73
CA THR A 116 35.65 1.97 29.08
C THR A 116 35.24 2.76 27.84
N LEU A 117 34.04 2.53 27.27
CA LEU A 117 33.58 3.29 26.12
C LEU A 117 33.06 4.67 26.57
N PRO A 118 33.70 5.79 26.15
CA PRO A 118 33.27 7.12 26.51
C PRO A 118 31.84 7.43 26.05
N THR A 119 31.14 8.32 26.77
CA THR A 119 29.74 8.64 26.47
C THR A 119 29.59 9.38 25.15
N ASP A 120 30.52 10.25 24.81
CA ASP A 120 30.59 10.97 23.52
C ASP A 120 30.76 10.02 22.34
N VAL A 121 31.55 8.95 22.48
CA VAL A 121 31.68 7.90 21.46
C VAL A 121 30.38 7.12 21.32
N LEU A 122 29.70 6.81 22.44
CA LEU A 122 28.36 6.19 22.39
C LEU A 122 27.35 7.07 21.66
N GLU A 123 27.34 8.37 21.93
CA GLU A 123 26.48 9.35 21.23
C GLU A 123 26.76 9.39 19.73
N ALA A 124 28.04 9.40 19.34
CA ALA A 124 28.43 9.37 17.94
C ALA A 124 27.99 8.07 17.25
N LEU A 125 28.15 6.91 17.91
CA LEU A 125 27.72 5.63 17.37
C LEU A 125 26.19 5.55 17.24
N VAL A 126 25.44 6.00 18.23
CA VAL A 126 23.97 6.06 18.16
C VAL A 126 23.54 6.97 17.01
N GLY A 127 24.12 8.16 16.89
CA GLY A 127 23.85 9.09 15.80
C GLY A 127 24.16 8.48 14.42
N LEU A 128 25.27 7.72 14.29
CA LEU A 128 25.57 6.99 13.04
C LEU A 128 24.56 5.88 12.75
N HIS A 129 24.09 5.16 13.77
CA HIS A 129 23.06 4.14 13.59
C HIS A 129 21.71 4.76 13.21
N GLU A 130 21.33 5.89 13.82
CA GLU A 130 20.12 6.63 13.46
C GLU A 130 20.20 7.18 12.05
N GLU A 131 21.35 7.74 11.65
CA GLU A 131 21.57 8.23 10.29
C GLU A 131 21.58 7.09 9.26
N LEU A 132 22.19 5.95 9.60
CA LEU A 132 22.13 4.75 8.75
C LEU A 132 20.69 4.27 8.58
N ALA A 133 19.92 4.22 9.67
CA ALA A 133 18.51 3.87 9.63
C ALA A 133 17.73 4.87 8.78
N ARG A 134 17.92 6.17 9.03
CA ARG A 134 17.27 7.24 8.24
C ARG A 134 17.57 7.13 6.75
N ARG A 135 18.83 6.83 6.38
CA ARG A 135 19.20 6.63 4.97
C ARG A 135 18.61 5.35 4.39
N THR A 136 18.52 4.29 5.18
CA THR A 136 17.92 3.03 4.74
C THR A 136 16.41 3.16 4.60
N ASP A 137 15.76 3.85 5.53
CA ASP A 137 14.33 4.15 5.49
C ASP A 137 13.99 5.19 4.38
N ALA A 138 14.93 6.08 4.07
CA ALA A 138 14.86 7.01 2.96
C ALA A 138 15.31 6.39 1.62
N ALA A 139 15.91 5.21 1.63
CA ALA A 139 16.25 4.50 0.41
C ALA A 139 14.94 4.14 -0.31
N VAL A 140 14.72 4.84 -1.41
CA VAL A 140 13.66 4.50 -2.38
C VAL A 140 13.84 3.04 -2.73
N ALA A 141 12.77 2.27 -2.67
CA ALA A 141 12.77 0.92 -3.20
C ALA A 141 13.34 0.97 -4.62
N THR A 142 14.34 0.17 -4.91
CA THR A 142 14.86 0.07 -6.27
C THR A 142 13.69 -0.27 -7.20
N PRO A 143 13.73 0.10 -8.48
CA PRO A 143 12.67 -0.28 -9.42
C PRO A 143 12.38 -1.79 -9.41
N GLU A 144 13.38 -2.60 -9.10
CA GLU A 144 13.26 -4.06 -9.00
C GLU A 144 12.52 -4.49 -7.72
N GLU A 145 12.82 -3.89 -6.58
CA GLU A 145 12.11 -4.13 -5.33
C GLU A 145 10.63 -3.70 -5.44
N ALA A 146 10.38 -2.55 -6.06
CA ALA A 146 9.03 -2.06 -6.33
C ALA A 146 8.25 -3.03 -7.22
N ARG A 147 8.87 -3.59 -8.27
CA ARG A 147 8.25 -4.61 -9.13
C ARG A 147 7.97 -5.90 -8.38
N ARG A 148 8.92 -6.39 -7.59
CA ARG A 148 8.74 -7.60 -6.75
C ARG A 148 7.61 -7.41 -5.75
N ALA A 149 7.58 -6.28 -5.03
CA ALA A 149 6.52 -5.96 -4.08
C ALA A 149 5.15 -5.91 -4.77
N THR A 150 5.07 -5.26 -5.93
CA THR A 150 3.85 -5.21 -6.75
C THR A 150 3.40 -6.61 -7.18
N THR A 151 4.31 -7.46 -7.63
CA THR A 151 4.00 -8.84 -8.06
C THR A 151 3.47 -9.69 -6.90
N VAL A 152 4.10 -9.60 -5.72
CA VAL A 152 3.65 -10.30 -4.52
C VAL A 152 2.24 -9.84 -4.13
N LEU A 153 1.99 -8.54 -4.17
CA LEU A 153 0.71 -7.97 -3.81
C LEU A 153 -0.40 -8.34 -4.80
N HIS A 154 -0.12 -8.33 -6.11
CA HIS A 154 -1.08 -8.80 -7.13
C HIS A 154 -1.42 -10.28 -6.96
N ARG A 155 -0.42 -11.13 -6.67
CA ARG A 155 -0.65 -12.54 -6.36
C ARG A 155 -1.52 -12.72 -5.11
N TRP A 156 -1.27 -11.93 -4.08
CA TRP A 156 -2.06 -11.93 -2.85
C TRP A 156 -3.53 -11.54 -3.08
N MET A 157 -3.77 -10.51 -3.92
CA MET A 157 -5.12 -10.10 -4.31
C MET A 157 -5.82 -11.17 -5.16
N ARG A 158 -5.11 -11.75 -6.14
CA ARG A 158 -5.65 -12.80 -7.01
C ARG A 158 -6.05 -14.05 -6.23
N GLN A 159 -5.26 -14.47 -5.24
CA GLN A 159 -5.58 -15.61 -4.36
C GLN A 159 -6.87 -15.41 -3.54
N ARG A 160 -7.35 -14.17 -3.44
CA ARG A 160 -8.57 -13.76 -2.73
C ARG A 160 -9.68 -13.31 -3.67
N ASP A 161 -9.56 -13.62 -4.96
CA ASP A 161 -10.48 -13.15 -5.98
C ASP A 161 -10.74 -11.62 -5.91
N ASN A 162 -9.70 -10.87 -5.56
CA ASN A 162 -9.76 -9.42 -5.36
C ASN A 162 -10.82 -8.97 -4.33
N TRP A 163 -11.15 -9.85 -3.37
CA TRP A 163 -12.18 -9.66 -2.36
C TRP A 163 -11.57 -9.57 -0.95
N LEU A 164 -11.89 -8.50 -0.21
CA LEU A 164 -11.35 -8.23 1.13
C LEU A 164 -12.48 -8.07 2.16
N PRO A 165 -13.03 -9.17 2.70
CA PRO A 165 -14.17 -9.15 3.61
C PRO A 165 -14.03 -8.19 4.80
N PRO A 166 -12.88 -8.09 5.49
CA PRO A 166 -12.75 -7.18 6.62
C PRO A 166 -12.95 -5.71 6.23
N ILE A 167 -12.48 -5.32 5.04
CA ILE A 167 -12.66 -3.94 4.55
C ILE A 167 -14.12 -3.70 4.12
N GLU A 168 -14.77 -4.70 3.54
CA GLU A 168 -16.19 -4.63 3.18
C GLU A 168 -17.08 -4.41 4.40
N GLU A 169 -16.83 -5.14 5.48
CA GLU A 169 -17.60 -5.02 6.72
C GLU A 169 -17.48 -3.61 7.32
N VAL A 170 -16.25 -3.11 7.42
CA VAL A 170 -15.97 -1.78 7.96
C VAL A 170 -16.57 -0.68 7.07
N ALA A 171 -16.43 -0.80 5.75
CA ALA A 171 -17.01 0.14 4.80
C ALA A 171 -18.55 0.14 4.86
N ALA A 172 -19.16 -1.06 4.89
CA ALA A 172 -20.62 -1.21 4.97
C ALA A 172 -21.19 -0.62 6.27
N ASP A 173 -20.51 -0.81 7.39
CA ASP A 173 -20.91 -0.26 8.67
C ASP A 173 -20.84 1.28 8.67
N LEU A 174 -19.76 1.87 8.17
CA LEU A 174 -19.63 3.32 8.06
C LEU A 174 -20.70 3.92 7.13
N VAL A 175 -20.97 3.27 6.00
CA VAL A 175 -22.00 3.72 5.06
C VAL A 175 -23.40 3.65 5.69
N ARG A 176 -23.74 2.56 6.39
CA ARG A 176 -25.04 2.45 7.07
C ARG A 176 -25.23 3.53 8.13
N ARG A 177 -24.22 3.83 8.92
CA ARG A 177 -24.25 4.88 9.95
C ARG A 177 -24.44 6.28 9.38
N SER A 178 -24.06 6.53 8.13
CA SER A 178 -24.29 7.81 7.45
C SER A 178 -25.73 8.00 6.96
N GLY A 179 -26.64 7.05 7.21
CA GLY A 179 -28.03 7.11 6.76
C GLY A 179 -28.20 6.82 5.25
N TYR A 180 -27.21 6.20 4.62
CA TYR A 180 -27.30 5.82 3.20
C TYR A 180 -28.44 4.82 2.96
N THR A 181 -29.24 5.06 1.93
CA THR A 181 -30.36 4.19 1.55
C THR A 181 -30.12 3.51 0.20
N THR A 182 -29.85 4.25 -0.86
CA THR A 182 -29.67 3.73 -2.22
C THR A 182 -29.02 4.77 -3.15
N GLY A 183 -28.47 4.29 -4.26
CA GLY A 183 -27.92 5.15 -5.33
C GLY A 183 -26.54 5.69 -5.05
N ALA A 184 -26.21 6.84 -5.58
CA ALA A 184 -24.93 7.48 -5.40
C ALA A 184 -24.76 8.04 -3.98
N LEU A 185 -23.67 7.73 -3.32
CA LEU A 185 -23.29 8.31 -2.03
C LEU A 185 -23.09 9.84 -2.19
N SER A 186 -23.79 10.66 -1.42
CA SER A 186 -23.71 12.12 -1.55
C SER A 186 -22.42 12.69 -0.93
N HIS A 187 -21.99 13.87 -1.36
CA HIS A 187 -20.91 14.62 -0.70
C HIS A 187 -21.22 14.89 0.78
N ARG A 188 -22.49 15.19 1.09
CA ARG A 188 -22.95 15.40 2.47
C ARG A 188 -22.78 14.15 3.32
N SER A 189 -23.13 12.99 2.80
CA SER A 189 -22.94 11.72 3.53
C SER A 189 -21.45 11.43 3.77
N VAL A 190 -20.58 11.73 2.81
CA VAL A 190 -19.12 11.58 3.00
C VAL A 190 -18.60 12.55 4.04
N ALA A 191 -19.09 13.81 4.07
CA ALA A 191 -18.73 14.78 5.11
C ALA A 191 -19.17 14.29 6.49
N GLN A 192 -20.39 13.77 6.63
CA GLN A 192 -20.89 13.18 7.89
C GLN A 192 -20.05 11.97 8.35
N MET A 193 -19.59 11.14 7.42
CA MET A 193 -18.65 10.05 7.74
C MET A 193 -17.34 10.60 8.30
N ALA A 194 -16.77 11.62 7.66
CA ALA A 194 -15.55 12.27 8.14
C ALA A 194 -15.75 12.89 9.53
N GLU A 195 -16.85 13.62 9.73
CA GLU A 195 -17.22 14.22 11.04
C GLU A 195 -17.35 13.17 12.14
N SER A 196 -17.96 12.01 11.85
CA SER A 196 -18.09 10.91 12.81
C SER A 196 -16.75 10.32 13.26
N LEU A 197 -15.69 10.57 12.49
CA LEU A 197 -14.31 10.17 12.77
C LEU A 197 -13.46 11.31 13.34
N GLY A 198 -14.07 12.48 13.59
CA GLY A 198 -13.40 13.66 14.13
C GLY A 198 -12.72 14.53 13.08
N PHE A 199 -13.10 14.42 11.81
CA PHE A 199 -12.52 15.21 10.72
C PHE A 199 -13.51 16.16 10.07
N THR A 200 -13.07 17.38 9.76
CA THR A 200 -13.78 18.35 8.93
C THR A 200 -13.16 18.41 7.53
N LEU A 201 -13.97 18.36 6.49
CA LEU A 201 -13.52 18.50 5.11
C LEU A 201 -13.36 19.98 4.75
N VAL A 202 -12.19 20.39 4.29
CA VAL A 202 -11.87 21.76 3.89
C VAL A 202 -11.45 21.77 2.42
N HIS A 203 -12.15 22.53 1.59
CA HIS A 203 -11.76 22.71 0.19
C HIS A 203 -10.82 23.90 0.03
N THR A 204 -9.68 23.71 -0.62
CA THR A 204 -8.67 24.74 -0.81
C THR A 204 -8.00 24.65 -2.18
N PRO A 205 -7.68 25.79 -2.83
CA PRO A 205 -6.98 25.80 -4.11
C PRO A 205 -5.45 25.66 -3.98
N ASP A 206 -4.89 25.80 -2.78
CA ASP A 206 -3.46 25.89 -2.51
C ASP A 206 -2.82 24.60 -1.98
N LEU A 207 -3.44 23.46 -2.30
CA LEU A 207 -2.81 22.16 -2.01
C LEU A 207 -1.43 22.07 -2.67
N PRO A 208 -0.43 21.48 -1.97
CA PRO A 208 0.88 21.23 -2.56
C PRO A 208 0.75 20.42 -3.87
N PRO A 209 1.47 20.78 -4.95
CA PRO A 209 1.33 20.16 -6.27
C PRO A 209 1.55 18.64 -6.28
N SER A 210 2.35 18.12 -5.34
CA SER A 210 2.63 16.70 -5.18
C SER A 210 1.54 15.92 -4.44
N THR A 211 0.52 16.60 -3.87
CA THR A 211 -0.53 15.98 -3.05
C THR A 211 -1.90 16.03 -3.70
N ARG A 212 -2.73 15.04 -3.41
CA ARG A 212 -4.16 15.06 -3.76
C ARG A 212 -5.03 15.49 -2.58
N THR A 213 -4.57 15.21 -1.38
CA THR A 213 -5.21 15.55 -0.12
C THR A 213 -4.13 15.71 0.94
N VAL A 214 -4.41 16.51 1.97
CA VAL A 214 -3.57 16.59 3.17
C VAL A 214 -4.48 16.36 4.38
N THR A 215 -4.11 15.43 5.24
CA THR A 215 -4.83 15.18 6.50
C THR A 215 -4.04 15.77 7.66
N ASP A 216 -4.64 16.75 8.32
CA ASP A 216 -4.13 17.37 9.55
C ASP A 216 -4.74 16.62 10.74
N LEU A 217 -3.96 15.72 11.32
CA LEU A 217 -4.38 14.91 12.47
C LEU A 217 -4.48 15.73 13.75
N ALA A 218 -3.70 16.82 13.86
CA ALA A 218 -3.67 17.65 15.06
C ALA A 218 -4.97 18.48 15.19
N ASN A 219 -5.46 19.02 14.07
CA ASN A 219 -6.64 19.88 14.04
C ASN A 219 -7.90 19.17 13.50
N GLY A 220 -7.82 17.88 13.17
CA GLY A 220 -8.96 17.12 12.65
C GLY A 220 -9.47 17.64 11.31
N ARG A 221 -8.58 18.06 10.40
CA ARG A 221 -8.94 18.62 9.09
C ARG A 221 -8.45 17.76 7.94
N ILE A 222 -9.26 17.61 6.91
CA ILE A 222 -8.86 16.99 5.64
C ILE A 222 -9.00 18.04 4.55
N TYR A 223 -7.88 18.45 3.97
CA TYR A 223 -7.82 19.42 2.88
C TYR A 223 -7.97 18.70 1.54
N LEU A 224 -8.90 19.20 0.73
CA LEU A 224 -9.31 18.67 -0.57
C LEU A 224 -9.19 19.75 -1.65
N PRO A 225 -9.02 19.38 -2.92
CA PRO A 225 -9.09 20.33 -4.03
C PRO A 225 -10.48 21.02 -4.08
N PRO A 226 -10.58 22.17 -4.78
CA PRO A 226 -11.84 22.88 -4.94
C PRO A 226 -12.95 22.01 -5.53
N ALA A 227 -14.18 22.19 -5.05
CA ALA A 227 -15.35 21.44 -5.52
C ALA A 227 -15.72 21.73 -6.98
N SER A 228 -15.22 22.84 -7.55
CA SER A 228 -15.49 23.29 -8.92
C SER A 228 -14.63 22.62 -10.00
N ILE A 229 -13.76 21.67 -9.64
CA ILE A 229 -12.96 20.95 -10.64
C ILE A 229 -13.87 20.09 -11.53
N PRO A 230 -13.82 20.23 -12.87
CA PRO A 230 -14.56 19.37 -13.78
C PRO A 230 -14.29 17.87 -13.48
N GLY A 231 -15.35 17.07 -13.40
CA GLY A 231 -15.22 15.65 -13.06
C GLY A 231 -15.29 15.36 -11.56
N GLY A 232 -15.92 16.20 -10.74
CA GLY A 232 -16.05 16.14 -9.27
C GLY A 232 -16.47 14.80 -8.64
N HIS A 233 -16.76 13.76 -9.45
CA HIS A 233 -16.95 12.39 -8.97
C HIS A 233 -15.74 11.87 -8.16
N GLY A 234 -14.53 12.40 -8.41
CA GLY A 234 -13.31 12.06 -7.70
C GLY A 234 -13.23 12.58 -6.27
N LEU A 235 -13.89 13.68 -5.91
CA LEU A 235 -13.76 14.32 -4.58
C LEU A 235 -14.28 13.43 -3.45
N ARG A 236 -15.38 12.73 -3.64
CA ARG A 236 -15.90 11.75 -2.67
C ARG A 236 -14.89 10.63 -2.44
N SER A 237 -14.30 10.13 -3.52
CA SER A 237 -13.26 9.10 -3.43
C SER A 237 -12.03 9.60 -2.67
N LEU A 238 -11.58 10.84 -2.94
CA LEU A 238 -10.44 11.43 -2.24
C LEU A 238 -10.69 11.60 -0.74
N ALA A 239 -11.87 12.09 -0.35
CA ALA A 239 -12.23 12.20 1.05
C ALA A 239 -12.29 10.83 1.74
N LEU A 240 -12.90 9.83 1.10
CA LEU A 240 -12.95 8.46 1.60
C LEU A 240 -11.55 7.82 1.71
N GLN A 241 -10.68 8.07 0.75
CA GLN A 241 -9.28 7.63 0.82
C GLN A 241 -8.54 8.27 2.00
N ALA A 242 -8.78 9.56 2.27
CA ALA A 242 -8.14 10.27 3.37
C ALA A 242 -8.56 9.72 4.74
N ILE A 243 -9.84 9.41 4.95
CA ILE A 243 -10.31 8.82 6.21
C ILE A 243 -9.96 7.34 6.35
N ALA A 244 -9.65 6.64 5.26
CA ALA A 244 -9.38 5.21 5.25
C ALA A 244 -8.26 4.81 6.21
N HIS A 245 -7.19 5.59 6.31
CA HIS A 245 -6.09 5.32 7.24
C HIS A 245 -6.57 5.20 8.69
N ARG A 246 -7.45 6.12 9.09
CA ARG A 246 -8.03 6.12 10.45
C ARG A 246 -8.94 4.94 10.68
N VAL A 247 -9.79 4.64 9.70
CA VAL A 247 -10.80 3.58 9.78
C VAL A 247 -10.17 2.19 9.77
N LEU A 248 -9.12 2.00 8.96
CA LEU A 248 -8.42 0.72 8.80
C LEU A 248 -7.30 0.53 9.85
N GLY A 249 -7.06 1.51 10.71
CA GLY A 249 -6.00 1.44 11.71
C GLY A 249 -4.59 1.38 11.10
N HIS A 250 -4.37 2.07 9.97
CA HIS A 250 -3.06 2.09 9.34
C HIS A 250 -2.05 2.85 10.21
N GLU A 251 -0.91 2.24 10.40
CA GLU A 251 0.28 2.87 10.98
C GLU A 251 1.19 3.41 9.87
N ARG A 252 2.25 4.12 10.25
CA ARG A 252 3.26 4.58 9.31
C ARG A 252 3.89 3.36 8.59
N PRO A 253 3.92 3.33 7.23
CA PRO A 253 4.44 2.17 6.52
C PRO A 253 5.92 1.94 6.87
N ALA A 254 6.25 0.71 7.26
CA ALA A 254 7.61 0.31 7.59
C ALA A 254 8.44 -0.07 6.35
N SER A 255 7.77 -0.33 5.22
CA SER A 255 8.40 -0.75 3.97
C SER A 255 7.60 -0.25 2.76
N TYR A 256 8.24 -0.29 1.58
CA TYR A 256 7.54 0.00 0.32
C TYR A 256 6.39 -0.99 0.05
N ALA A 257 6.53 -2.24 0.44
CA ALA A 257 5.47 -3.23 0.34
C ALA A 257 4.25 -2.88 1.22
N ASP A 258 4.49 -2.39 2.45
CA ASP A 258 3.42 -1.90 3.33
C ASP A 258 2.73 -0.68 2.75
N PHE A 259 3.49 0.27 2.21
CA PHE A 259 2.94 1.43 1.50
C PHE A 259 2.03 1.02 0.35
N LEU A 260 2.47 0.08 -0.50
CA LEU A 260 1.66 -0.42 -1.62
C LEU A 260 0.40 -1.14 -1.12
N ARG A 261 0.51 -1.95 -0.07
CA ARG A 261 -0.63 -2.65 0.54
C ARG A 261 -1.65 -1.64 1.07
N GLN A 262 -1.22 -0.70 1.91
CA GLN A 262 -2.10 0.35 2.43
C GLN A 262 -2.76 1.14 1.31
N ARG A 263 -2.03 1.45 0.24
CA ARG A 263 -2.60 2.14 -0.93
C ARG A 263 -3.70 1.33 -1.62
N ILE A 264 -3.55 0.01 -1.73
CA ILE A 264 -4.62 -0.87 -2.27
C ILE A 264 -5.81 -0.88 -1.32
N GLU A 265 -5.58 -1.06 -0.03
CA GLU A 265 -6.64 -1.12 1.00
C GLU A 265 -7.44 0.18 1.05
N ILE A 266 -6.78 1.35 0.95
CA ILE A 266 -7.43 2.66 0.88
C ILE A 266 -8.32 2.80 -0.36
N ASN A 267 -7.81 2.43 -1.53
CA ASN A 267 -8.58 2.49 -2.77
C ASN A 267 -9.76 1.51 -2.75
N TYR A 268 -9.54 0.32 -2.20
CA TYR A 268 -10.57 -0.68 -2.02
C TYR A 268 -11.68 -0.18 -1.09
N PHE A 269 -11.31 0.36 0.08
CA PHE A 269 -12.23 0.93 1.05
C PHE A 269 -13.08 2.05 0.44
N ALA A 270 -12.45 2.99 -0.28
CA ALA A 270 -13.17 4.08 -0.93
C ALA A 270 -14.17 3.54 -1.96
N ALA A 271 -13.80 2.54 -2.77
CA ALA A 271 -14.71 1.91 -3.72
C ALA A 271 -15.84 1.14 -3.02
N ALA A 272 -15.54 0.45 -1.91
CA ALA A 272 -16.53 -0.26 -1.11
C ALA A 272 -17.54 0.69 -0.43
N CYS A 273 -17.11 1.88 -0.01
CA CYS A 273 -18.03 2.92 0.50
C CYS A 273 -18.89 3.51 -0.61
N LEU A 274 -18.29 3.82 -1.77
CA LEU A 274 -19.03 4.43 -2.90
C LEU A 274 -20.04 3.46 -3.52
N MET A 275 -19.75 2.18 -3.53
CA MET A 275 -20.60 1.11 -4.08
C MET A 275 -20.67 -0.03 -3.05
N PRO A 276 -21.40 0.18 -1.94
CA PRO A 276 -21.42 -0.79 -0.85
C PRO A 276 -22.02 -2.11 -1.33
N GLN A 277 -21.41 -3.21 -0.89
CA GLN A 277 -21.77 -4.57 -1.29
C GLN A 277 -23.27 -4.81 -1.19
N PHE A 278 -23.91 -4.43 -0.08
CA PHE A 278 -25.34 -4.66 0.16
C PHE A 278 -26.26 -3.95 -0.84
N ALA A 279 -25.78 -2.93 -1.55
CA ALA A 279 -26.51 -2.25 -2.62
C ALA A 279 -26.04 -2.67 -4.01
N ALA A 280 -24.73 -2.86 -4.22
CA ALA A 280 -24.16 -3.18 -5.53
C ALA A 280 -24.41 -4.63 -5.93
N VAL A 281 -24.35 -5.61 -5.03
CA VAL A 281 -24.57 -7.03 -5.36
C VAL A 281 -26.00 -7.28 -5.85
N PRO A 282 -27.07 -6.82 -5.17
CA PRO A 282 -28.43 -7.01 -5.70
C PRO A 282 -28.67 -6.27 -7.04
N PHE A 283 -27.96 -5.15 -7.28
CA PHE A 283 -28.00 -4.47 -8.57
C PHE A 283 -27.39 -5.36 -9.68
N LEU A 284 -26.21 -5.90 -9.45
CA LEU A 284 -25.50 -6.76 -10.38
C LEU A 284 -26.23 -8.10 -10.62
N GLU A 285 -26.84 -8.70 -9.60
CA GLU A 285 -27.64 -9.91 -9.71
C GLU A 285 -28.86 -9.71 -10.65
N ARG A 286 -29.58 -8.58 -10.49
CA ARG A 286 -30.69 -8.23 -11.39
C ARG A 286 -30.19 -8.05 -12.82
N ALA A 287 -29.07 -7.35 -13.03
CA ALA A 287 -28.48 -7.16 -14.34
C ALA A 287 -28.02 -8.49 -14.96
N LYS A 288 -27.40 -9.40 -14.17
CA LYS A 288 -27.04 -10.75 -14.62
C LYS A 288 -28.27 -11.55 -15.04
N LYS A 289 -29.33 -11.55 -14.23
CA LYS A 289 -30.60 -12.23 -14.56
C LYS A 289 -31.20 -11.72 -15.86
N ALA A 290 -31.11 -10.41 -16.09
CA ALA A 290 -31.55 -9.77 -17.34
C ALA A 290 -30.56 -9.99 -18.51
N LYS A 291 -29.41 -10.64 -18.30
CA LYS A 291 -28.31 -10.76 -19.28
C LYS A 291 -27.85 -9.42 -19.83
N ASN A 292 -27.75 -8.44 -18.96
CA ASN A 292 -27.45 -7.04 -19.29
C ASN A 292 -26.42 -6.41 -18.33
N LEU A 293 -25.44 -7.19 -17.88
CA LEU A 293 -24.32 -6.66 -17.11
C LEU A 293 -23.54 -5.63 -17.95
N ALA A 294 -23.29 -4.44 -17.39
CA ALA A 294 -22.50 -3.41 -18.02
C ALA A 294 -21.80 -2.55 -16.96
N VAL A 295 -20.57 -2.15 -17.24
CA VAL A 295 -19.80 -1.26 -16.36
C VAL A 295 -20.46 0.11 -16.26
N GLU A 296 -20.99 0.62 -17.39
CA GLU A 296 -21.69 1.91 -17.46
C GLU A 296 -22.88 1.98 -16.50
N ASP A 297 -23.72 0.94 -16.45
CA ASP A 297 -24.89 0.93 -15.59
C ASP A 297 -24.52 1.02 -14.11
N LEU A 298 -23.44 0.34 -13.69
CA LEU A 298 -22.91 0.43 -12.33
C LEU A 298 -22.32 1.81 -12.07
N ARG A 299 -21.55 2.35 -13.02
CA ARG A 299 -21.00 3.70 -12.97
C ARG A 299 -22.11 4.74 -12.72
N ASP A 300 -23.16 4.68 -13.53
CA ASP A 300 -24.23 5.66 -13.50
C ASP A 300 -25.12 5.51 -12.26
N ALA A 301 -25.44 4.30 -11.86
CA ALA A 301 -26.23 4.01 -10.66
C ALA A 301 -25.59 4.56 -9.38
N PHE A 302 -24.26 4.53 -9.28
CA PHE A 302 -23.52 4.98 -8.09
C PHE A 302 -22.77 6.30 -8.29
N GLY A 303 -22.83 6.91 -9.49
CA GLY A 303 -22.22 8.20 -9.79
C GLY A 303 -20.71 8.20 -9.60
N VAL A 304 -20.02 7.16 -10.05
CA VAL A 304 -18.56 6.98 -9.95
C VAL A 304 -17.89 7.10 -11.32
N THR A 305 -16.56 7.03 -11.40
CA THR A 305 -15.86 6.95 -12.67
C THR A 305 -15.99 5.56 -13.29
N HIS A 306 -15.86 5.45 -14.62
CA HIS A 306 -15.88 4.16 -15.32
C HIS A 306 -14.80 3.20 -14.78
N GLU A 307 -13.57 3.73 -14.53
CA GLU A 307 -12.49 2.96 -13.92
C GLU A 307 -12.89 2.42 -12.53
N THR A 308 -13.50 3.24 -11.69
CA THR A 308 -13.90 2.82 -10.34
C THR A 308 -14.99 1.75 -10.39
N ALA A 309 -15.97 1.88 -11.31
CA ALA A 309 -16.99 0.86 -11.51
C ALA A 309 -16.41 -0.46 -12.02
N ALA A 310 -15.52 -0.41 -13.02
CA ALA A 310 -14.87 -1.59 -13.56
C ALA A 310 -14.01 -2.32 -12.50
N GLN A 311 -13.23 -1.58 -11.72
CA GLN A 311 -12.46 -2.16 -10.61
C GLN A 311 -13.38 -2.77 -9.53
N ARG A 312 -14.49 -2.09 -9.19
CA ARG A 312 -15.46 -2.63 -8.21
C ARG A 312 -16.09 -3.92 -8.68
N MET A 313 -16.38 -4.05 -9.97
CA MET A 313 -16.87 -5.31 -10.54
C MET A 313 -15.87 -6.46 -10.35
N THR A 314 -14.55 -6.20 -10.42
CA THR A 314 -13.54 -7.23 -10.12
C THR A 314 -13.58 -7.70 -8.67
N ASN A 315 -14.03 -6.87 -7.74
CA ASN A 315 -14.17 -7.25 -6.33
C ASN A 315 -15.43 -8.09 -6.08
N LEU A 316 -16.52 -7.83 -6.82
CA LEU A 316 -17.84 -8.39 -6.48
C LEU A 316 -18.24 -9.60 -7.34
N LEU A 317 -17.85 -9.62 -8.63
CA LEU A 317 -18.40 -10.59 -9.57
C LEU A 317 -17.97 -12.02 -9.29
N THR A 318 -16.70 -12.26 -8.93
CA THR A 318 -16.24 -13.62 -8.64
C THR A 318 -16.82 -14.11 -7.33
N SER A 319 -16.72 -13.31 -6.26
CA SER A 319 -17.14 -13.73 -4.92
C SER A 319 -18.65 -13.91 -4.76
N HIS A 320 -19.47 -13.15 -5.52
CA HIS A 320 -20.93 -13.14 -5.34
C HIS A 320 -21.73 -13.69 -6.52
N LEU A 321 -21.19 -13.57 -7.75
CA LEU A 321 -21.90 -13.96 -8.95
C LEU A 321 -21.25 -15.12 -9.70
N ASP A 322 -20.15 -15.67 -9.18
CA ASP A 322 -19.39 -16.76 -9.82
C ASP A 322 -18.99 -16.43 -11.27
N LEU A 323 -18.45 -15.22 -11.47
CA LEU A 323 -17.95 -14.76 -12.76
C LEU A 323 -16.47 -14.40 -12.65
N ARG A 324 -15.62 -15.06 -13.43
CA ARG A 324 -14.20 -14.76 -13.54
C ARG A 324 -13.99 -13.60 -14.50
N VAL A 325 -13.03 -12.74 -14.19
CA VAL A 325 -12.90 -11.46 -14.88
C VAL A 325 -11.45 -11.04 -15.05
N HIS A 326 -11.22 -10.18 -16.06
CA HIS A 326 -9.98 -9.40 -16.14
C HIS A 326 -10.27 -7.91 -16.29
N PHE A 327 -9.33 -7.12 -15.85
CA PHE A 327 -9.36 -5.66 -15.92
C PHE A 327 -8.00 -5.13 -16.36
N MET A 328 -8.00 -4.13 -17.22
CA MET A 328 -6.79 -3.42 -17.66
C MET A 328 -7.03 -1.92 -17.74
N ARG A 329 -6.05 -1.15 -17.26
CA ARG A 329 -5.88 0.26 -17.64
C ARG A 329 -4.60 0.39 -18.44
N VAL A 330 -4.73 0.84 -19.68
CA VAL A 330 -3.65 0.86 -20.67
C VAL A 330 -3.51 2.28 -21.24
N GLY A 331 -2.29 2.78 -21.34
CA GLY A 331 -2.00 4.05 -22.00
C GLY A 331 -2.09 3.94 -23.52
N GLU A 332 -2.18 5.08 -24.22
CA GLU A 332 -2.16 5.13 -25.67
C GLU A 332 -0.89 4.51 -26.27
N ASP A 333 0.23 4.60 -25.57
CA ASP A 333 1.49 3.93 -25.89
C ASP A 333 1.45 2.40 -25.76
N GLY A 334 0.38 1.88 -25.20
CA GLY A 334 0.17 0.45 -24.94
C GLY A 334 0.71 -0.06 -23.62
N ALA A 335 1.28 0.80 -22.77
CA ALA A 335 1.77 0.39 -21.46
C ALA A 335 0.62 0.04 -20.50
N LEU A 336 0.73 -1.09 -19.83
CA LEU A 336 -0.23 -1.52 -18.80
C LEU A 336 0.04 -0.81 -17.48
N TYR A 337 -0.81 0.13 -17.09
CA TYR A 337 -0.70 0.85 -15.82
C TYR A 337 -1.30 0.10 -14.64
N LYS A 338 -2.44 -0.58 -14.87
CA LYS A 338 -3.10 -1.44 -13.88
C LYS A 338 -3.65 -2.67 -14.58
N GLY A 339 -3.45 -3.82 -14.00
CA GLY A 339 -3.99 -5.08 -14.48
C GLY A 339 -4.45 -5.95 -13.34
N TYR A 340 -5.56 -6.64 -13.53
CA TYR A 340 -6.05 -7.72 -12.69
C TYR A 340 -6.65 -8.82 -13.57
N GLU A 341 -6.42 -10.07 -13.21
CA GLU A 341 -7.09 -11.20 -13.84
C GLU A 341 -7.24 -12.37 -12.86
N ASN A 342 -8.34 -13.07 -12.93
CA ASN A 342 -8.53 -14.36 -12.30
C ASN A 342 -9.21 -15.36 -13.25
N ASP A 343 -9.34 -14.99 -14.52
CA ASP A 343 -9.96 -15.75 -15.60
C ASP A 343 -8.94 -16.43 -16.53
N GLY A 344 -7.64 -16.27 -16.24
CA GLY A 344 -6.56 -16.82 -17.07
C GLY A 344 -6.23 -16.00 -18.31
N PHE A 345 -6.72 -14.75 -18.42
CA PHE A 345 -6.32 -13.86 -19.51
C PHE A 345 -4.79 -13.65 -19.51
N PRO A 346 -4.10 -13.79 -20.66
CA PRO A 346 -2.65 -13.89 -20.72
C PRO A 346 -1.96 -12.52 -20.63
N LEU A 347 -2.07 -11.81 -19.50
CA LEU A 347 -1.39 -10.53 -19.31
C LEU A 347 0.13 -10.68 -19.52
N PRO A 348 0.77 -9.74 -20.23
CA PRO A 348 2.21 -9.78 -20.40
C PRO A 348 2.90 -9.54 -19.06
N THR A 349 3.97 -10.28 -18.79
CA THR A 349 4.79 -10.14 -17.58
C THR A 349 6.27 -10.05 -17.94
N ASP A 350 7.05 -9.38 -17.10
CA ASP A 350 8.51 -9.42 -17.17
C ASP A 350 9.08 -10.68 -16.50
N SER A 351 10.41 -10.78 -16.43
CA SER A 351 11.11 -11.90 -15.80
C SER A 351 10.83 -12.03 -14.28
N THR A 352 10.30 -10.97 -13.64
CA THR A 352 9.91 -10.99 -12.21
C THR A 352 8.45 -11.37 -12.01
N GLY A 353 7.69 -11.53 -13.10
CA GLY A 353 6.25 -11.76 -13.09
C GLY A 353 5.41 -10.48 -12.93
N ALA A 354 6.02 -9.29 -13.03
CA ALA A 354 5.31 -8.03 -12.98
C ALA A 354 4.68 -7.70 -14.33
N SER A 355 3.39 -7.39 -14.34
CA SER A 355 2.65 -6.96 -15.54
C SER A 355 2.65 -5.44 -15.72
N ALA A 356 2.83 -4.67 -14.65
CA ALA A 356 2.86 -3.21 -14.73
C ALA A 356 3.99 -2.70 -15.63
N GLY A 357 3.67 -1.77 -16.53
CA GLY A 357 4.60 -1.22 -17.50
C GLY A 357 4.87 -2.10 -18.72
N GLN A 358 4.33 -3.31 -18.79
CA GLN A 358 4.48 -4.16 -19.97
C GLN A 358 3.55 -3.69 -21.09
N ILE A 359 4.03 -3.81 -22.32
CA ILE A 359 3.25 -3.43 -23.49
C ILE A 359 2.25 -4.54 -23.82
N VAL A 360 0.97 -4.20 -23.82
CA VAL A 360 -0.10 -5.12 -24.21
C VAL A 360 -0.22 -5.25 -25.72
N CYS A 361 -0.81 -6.36 -26.16
CA CYS A 361 -0.99 -6.65 -27.58
C CYS A 361 -1.84 -5.58 -28.29
N ARG A 362 -1.38 -5.12 -29.46
CA ARG A 362 -2.13 -4.14 -30.31
C ARG A 362 -3.48 -4.68 -30.80
N HIS A 363 -3.66 -5.99 -30.82
CA HIS A 363 -4.91 -6.64 -31.25
C HIS A 363 -5.92 -6.78 -30.11
N TRP A 364 -5.52 -6.46 -28.88
CA TRP A 364 -6.43 -6.49 -27.75
C TRP A 364 -7.36 -5.27 -27.73
N PRO A 365 -8.59 -5.43 -27.17
CA PRO A 365 -9.56 -4.34 -27.09
C PRO A 365 -8.98 -3.08 -26.46
N ALA A 366 -8.12 -3.23 -25.43
CA ALA A 366 -7.47 -2.14 -24.73
C ALA A 366 -6.70 -1.17 -25.63
N ARG A 367 -6.07 -1.67 -26.72
CA ARG A 367 -5.36 -0.83 -27.69
C ARG A 367 -6.19 -0.54 -28.95
N ALA A 368 -7.01 -1.47 -29.37
CA ALA A 368 -7.87 -1.30 -30.54
C ALA A 368 -8.85 -0.12 -30.37
N ALA A 369 -9.21 0.21 -29.13
CA ALA A 369 -10.13 1.31 -28.81
C ALA A 369 -9.58 2.68 -29.25
N PHE A 370 -8.28 2.93 -29.20
CA PHE A 370 -7.67 4.21 -29.61
C PHE A 370 -7.79 4.49 -31.11
N GLY A 371 -7.93 3.48 -31.94
CA GLY A 371 -8.12 3.62 -33.38
C GLY A 371 -9.57 3.83 -33.82
N ARG A 372 -10.53 3.85 -32.88
CA ARG A 372 -11.95 4.01 -33.22
C ARG A 372 -12.35 5.48 -33.35
N ARG A 373 -13.35 5.75 -34.19
CA ARG A 373 -13.89 7.11 -34.40
C ARG A 373 -14.64 7.61 -33.17
N ASP A 374 -15.49 6.76 -32.60
CA ASP A 374 -16.18 7.07 -31.34
C ASP A 374 -15.38 6.48 -30.18
N ARG A 375 -14.72 7.35 -29.44
CA ARG A 375 -13.87 7.00 -28.31
C ARG A 375 -14.60 7.14 -26.97
N SER A 376 -15.78 7.80 -26.94
CA SER A 376 -16.54 8.06 -25.73
C SER A 376 -17.47 6.92 -25.35
N ALA A 377 -17.94 6.14 -26.33
CA ALA A 377 -18.80 4.99 -26.11
C ALA A 377 -18.02 3.73 -25.72
N GLU A 378 -18.68 2.84 -24.97
CA GLU A 378 -18.16 1.50 -24.74
C GLU A 378 -18.00 0.73 -26.06
N ASN A 379 -16.85 0.12 -26.25
CA ASN A 379 -16.54 -0.72 -27.39
C ASN A 379 -16.49 -2.18 -26.95
N HIS A 380 -17.28 -3.02 -27.60
CA HIS A 380 -17.34 -4.44 -27.32
C HIS A 380 -16.62 -5.25 -28.40
N GLN A 381 -15.78 -6.19 -27.98
CA GLN A 381 -14.94 -6.97 -28.89
C GLN A 381 -14.65 -8.35 -28.31
N TYR A 382 -14.60 -9.36 -29.16
CA TYR A 382 -13.98 -10.65 -28.85
C TYR A 382 -12.52 -10.67 -29.26
N VAL A 383 -11.71 -11.35 -28.47
CA VAL A 383 -10.30 -11.61 -28.81
C VAL A 383 -10.00 -13.10 -28.63
N ASP A 384 -9.46 -13.71 -29.68
CA ASP A 384 -8.93 -15.07 -29.64
C ASP A 384 -7.46 -15.00 -29.20
N THR A 385 -7.12 -15.72 -28.17
CA THR A 385 -5.75 -15.83 -27.64
C THR A 385 -5.33 -17.32 -27.65
N PRO A 386 -4.03 -17.64 -27.48
CA PRO A 386 -3.58 -19.02 -27.40
C PRO A 386 -4.22 -19.84 -26.27
N VAL A 387 -4.73 -19.17 -25.23
CA VAL A 387 -5.33 -19.83 -24.05
C VAL A 387 -6.85 -19.82 -24.05
N GLY A 388 -7.49 -19.11 -24.98
CA GLY A 388 -8.95 -19.08 -25.09
C GLY A 388 -9.46 -17.81 -25.76
N THR A 389 -10.78 -17.77 -25.93
CA THR A 389 -11.52 -16.60 -26.43
C THR A 389 -12.09 -15.81 -25.26
N TYR A 390 -11.94 -14.51 -25.30
CA TYR A 390 -12.45 -13.59 -24.29
C TYR A 390 -13.31 -12.51 -24.94
N TRP A 391 -14.32 -12.07 -24.22
CA TRP A 391 -15.10 -10.89 -24.55
C TRP A 391 -14.67 -9.74 -23.63
N ALA A 392 -14.64 -8.54 -24.17
CA ALA A 392 -14.34 -7.36 -23.37
C ALA A 392 -15.14 -6.13 -23.82
N SER A 393 -15.45 -5.28 -22.84
CA SER A 393 -15.89 -3.91 -22.99
C SER A 393 -14.75 -2.96 -22.70
N THR A 394 -14.55 -1.95 -23.56
CA THR A 394 -13.46 -0.98 -23.43
C THR A 394 -13.98 0.43 -23.67
N GLN A 395 -13.63 1.35 -22.79
CA GLN A 395 -13.87 2.79 -22.93
C GLN A 395 -12.55 3.55 -22.80
N THR A 396 -12.35 4.60 -23.62
CA THR A 396 -11.19 5.48 -23.51
C THR A 396 -11.52 6.69 -22.63
N GLY A 397 -10.48 7.28 -22.06
CA GLY A 397 -10.54 8.50 -21.27
C GLY A 397 -9.27 9.31 -21.44
N THR A 398 -9.30 10.57 -20.99
CA THR A 398 -8.19 11.50 -21.09
C THR A 398 -7.82 12.05 -19.71
N THR A 399 -6.55 12.17 -19.43
CA THR A 399 -6.01 12.88 -18.25
C THR A 399 -4.99 13.91 -18.71
N SER A 400 -4.50 14.74 -17.78
CA SER A 400 -3.36 15.64 -18.03
C SER A 400 -2.07 14.91 -18.50
N LEU A 401 -2.01 13.60 -18.33
CA LEU A 401 -0.86 12.75 -18.64
C LEU A 401 -1.04 11.98 -19.96
N GLY A 402 -2.12 12.20 -20.68
CA GLY A 402 -2.43 11.53 -21.95
C GLY A 402 -3.71 10.71 -21.93
N GLU A 403 -3.97 10.05 -23.04
CA GLU A 403 -5.13 9.17 -23.22
C GLU A 403 -4.87 7.78 -22.59
N PHE A 404 -5.94 7.17 -22.11
CA PHE A 404 -5.91 5.81 -21.58
C PHE A 404 -7.20 5.06 -21.95
N SER A 405 -7.13 3.75 -21.92
CA SER A 405 -8.31 2.87 -22.03
C SER A 405 -8.54 2.10 -20.73
N ILE A 406 -9.81 1.88 -20.41
CA ILE A 406 -10.27 0.96 -19.37
C ILE A 406 -10.94 -0.21 -20.05
N THR A 407 -10.42 -1.39 -19.86
CA THR A 407 -10.97 -2.64 -20.39
C THR A 407 -11.43 -3.52 -19.24
N PHE A 408 -12.64 -4.02 -19.34
CA PHE A 408 -13.20 -5.04 -18.47
C PHE A 408 -13.62 -6.22 -19.34
N GLY A 409 -13.24 -7.44 -18.97
CA GLY A 409 -13.55 -8.60 -19.78
C GLY A 409 -13.75 -9.88 -19.02
N VAL A 410 -14.23 -10.90 -19.74
CA VAL A 410 -14.60 -12.23 -19.23
C VAL A 410 -14.30 -13.31 -20.26
N PRO A 411 -14.17 -14.59 -19.85
CA PRO A 411 -14.13 -15.73 -20.79
C PRO A 411 -15.38 -15.79 -21.66
N PHE A 412 -15.26 -16.39 -22.84
CA PHE A 412 -16.33 -16.49 -23.85
C PHE A 412 -17.63 -17.09 -23.31
N ASP A 413 -17.55 -18.13 -22.52
CA ASP A 413 -18.72 -18.83 -21.94
C ASP A 413 -19.52 -17.93 -20.97
N GLN A 414 -18.87 -16.93 -20.38
CA GLN A 414 -19.47 -15.97 -19.45
C GLN A 414 -19.97 -14.68 -20.14
N ALA A 415 -19.56 -14.42 -21.37
CA ALA A 415 -20.01 -13.27 -22.15
C ALA A 415 -21.53 -13.17 -22.27
N LYS A 416 -22.24 -14.30 -22.23
CA LYS A 416 -23.72 -14.41 -22.30
C LYS A 416 -24.46 -13.53 -21.27
N TRP A 417 -23.79 -13.11 -20.21
CA TRP A 417 -24.38 -12.29 -19.15
C TRP A 417 -24.24 -10.80 -19.39
N PHE A 418 -23.41 -10.39 -20.37
CA PHE A 418 -23.04 -9.01 -20.59
C PHE A 418 -23.76 -8.36 -21.77
N ARG A 419 -23.95 -7.05 -21.67
CA ARG A 419 -24.39 -6.19 -22.78
C ARG A 419 -23.32 -6.19 -23.87
N GLY A 420 -23.71 -6.12 -25.14
CA GLY A 420 -22.77 -6.06 -26.25
C GLY A 420 -22.11 -7.41 -26.62
N ARG A 421 -22.58 -8.53 -26.04
CA ARG A 421 -22.12 -9.87 -26.38
C ARG A 421 -22.39 -10.26 -27.83
N GLU A 422 -23.33 -9.59 -28.49
CA GLU A 422 -23.72 -9.80 -29.90
C GLU A 422 -22.73 -9.14 -30.88
N THR A 423 -21.70 -8.48 -30.38
CA THR A 423 -20.70 -7.81 -31.24
C THR A 423 -20.08 -8.80 -32.23
N THR A 424 -19.92 -8.35 -33.47
CA THR A 424 -19.18 -9.09 -34.52
C THR A 424 -17.72 -8.70 -34.57
N ALA A 425 -17.30 -7.67 -33.79
CA ALA A 425 -15.91 -7.25 -33.70
C ALA A 425 -15.10 -8.34 -33.03
N ARG A 426 -14.15 -8.92 -33.78
CA ARG A 426 -13.30 -10.02 -33.32
C ARG A 426 -11.89 -9.85 -33.85
N THR A 427 -10.92 -10.10 -33.00
CA THR A 427 -9.51 -10.08 -33.36
C THR A 427 -8.81 -11.35 -32.89
N ARG A 428 -7.65 -11.62 -33.45
CA ARG A 428 -6.80 -12.76 -33.06
C ARG A 428 -5.45 -12.23 -32.57
N SER A 429 -4.99 -12.78 -31.46
CA SER A 429 -3.71 -12.46 -30.84
C SER A 429 -2.92 -13.74 -30.59
N THR A 430 -1.62 -13.71 -30.85
CA THR A 430 -0.70 -14.79 -30.45
C THR A 430 0.08 -14.46 -29.17
N CYS A 431 -0.18 -13.26 -28.60
CA CYS A 431 0.48 -12.84 -27.37
C CYS A 431 0.13 -13.78 -26.18
N PRO A 432 1.10 -13.98 -25.29
CA PRO A 432 2.30 -13.18 -25.03
C PRO A 432 3.54 -13.48 -25.92
N ASP A 433 3.38 -13.94 -27.16
CA ASP A 433 4.52 -14.11 -28.08
C ASP A 433 5.27 -12.78 -28.27
N PRO A 434 6.58 -12.69 -27.92
CA PRO A 434 7.38 -11.47 -28.07
C PRO A 434 7.42 -10.94 -29.51
N ARG A 435 7.19 -11.78 -30.51
CA ARG A 435 7.22 -11.43 -31.92
C ARG A 435 5.90 -10.87 -32.45
N CYS A 436 4.79 -11.07 -31.76
CA CYS A 436 3.45 -10.73 -32.25
C CYS A 436 3.26 -9.22 -32.51
N CYS A 437 3.67 -8.34 -31.58
CA CYS A 437 3.40 -6.91 -31.65
C CYS A 437 4.63 -6.02 -31.75
N ARG A 438 5.82 -6.60 -31.56
CA ARG A 438 7.08 -5.84 -31.48
C ARG A 438 7.82 -5.81 -32.81
N LEU A 439 7.52 -6.72 -33.72
CA LEU A 439 8.08 -6.66 -35.06
C LEU A 439 7.17 -5.82 -35.94
N PRO A 440 7.73 -4.79 -36.61
CA PRO A 440 7.00 -4.04 -37.62
C PRO A 440 6.64 -4.96 -38.81
N ALA A 441 5.61 -4.57 -39.55
CA ALA A 441 5.28 -5.26 -40.77
C ALA A 441 6.51 -5.20 -41.74
N ARG A 442 6.68 -6.24 -42.55
CA ARG A 442 7.87 -6.39 -43.39
C ARG A 442 8.15 -5.17 -44.27
N GLU A 443 7.14 -4.66 -44.95
CA GLU A 443 7.27 -3.52 -45.87
C GLU A 443 7.71 -2.22 -45.18
N PRO A 444 7.10 -1.76 -44.05
CA PRO A 444 7.63 -0.63 -43.28
C PRO A 444 9.02 -0.88 -42.72
N ALA A 445 9.34 -2.11 -42.29
CA ALA A 445 10.65 -2.45 -41.77
C ALA A 445 11.75 -2.31 -42.86
N GLU A 446 11.50 -2.84 -44.04
CA GLU A 446 12.41 -2.73 -45.18
C GLU A 446 12.64 -1.24 -45.61
N ARG A 447 11.60 -0.41 -45.39
CA ARG A 447 11.67 1.02 -45.74
C ARG A 447 12.41 1.87 -44.72
N TRP A 448 12.31 1.58 -43.44
CA TRP A 448 12.67 2.50 -42.37
C TRP A 448 13.69 2.00 -41.36
N ALA A 449 14.00 0.68 -41.28
CA ALA A 449 14.85 0.12 -40.23
C ALA A 449 16.22 0.81 -40.12
N ASP A 450 16.85 1.14 -41.27
CA ASP A 450 18.16 1.80 -41.32
C ASP A 450 18.08 3.32 -41.56
N ARG A 451 16.88 3.89 -41.56
CA ARG A 451 16.62 5.31 -41.92
C ARG A 451 15.89 6.09 -40.83
N SER A 452 15.67 5.49 -39.65
CA SER A 452 14.98 6.15 -38.54
C SER A 452 15.70 5.90 -37.21
N TRP A 453 15.84 6.96 -36.42
CA TRP A 453 16.33 6.93 -35.05
C TRP A 453 15.26 7.51 -34.11
N PRO A 454 14.29 6.70 -33.68
CA PRO A 454 13.26 7.17 -32.74
C PRO A 454 13.86 7.44 -31.37
N SER A 455 13.46 8.56 -30.75
CA SER A 455 13.74 8.85 -29.34
C SER A 455 12.53 8.48 -28.51
N ALA A 456 12.72 7.66 -27.46
CA ALA A 456 11.64 7.26 -26.56
C ALA A 456 11.25 8.41 -25.63
N VAL A 457 9.95 8.64 -25.48
CA VAL A 457 9.44 9.41 -24.34
C VAL A 457 9.55 8.50 -23.12
N VAL A 458 10.51 8.78 -22.24
CA VAL A 458 10.65 8.05 -20.99
C VAL A 458 9.42 8.34 -20.14
N HIS A 459 8.61 7.31 -19.89
CA HIS A 459 7.48 7.42 -18.96
C HIS A 459 8.00 7.56 -17.55
N THR A 460 8.10 8.80 -17.08
CA THR A 460 8.53 9.17 -15.73
C THR A 460 7.69 8.51 -14.63
N GLN A 461 6.48 8.07 -14.95
CA GLN A 461 5.57 7.44 -13.98
C GLN A 461 5.95 5.99 -13.59
N ILE A 462 6.71 5.29 -14.42
CA ILE A 462 7.07 3.88 -14.21
C ILE A 462 8.54 3.71 -13.84
N LEU A 463 9.39 4.64 -14.26
CA LEU A 463 10.85 4.54 -14.15
C LEU A 463 11.51 5.70 -13.38
N ALA A 464 10.79 6.78 -13.10
CA ALA A 464 11.34 7.87 -12.30
C ALA A 464 11.52 7.41 -10.86
N PRO A 465 12.68 7.66 -10.24
CA PRO A 465 12.78 7.50 -8.79
C PRO A 465 11.73 8.41 -8.15
N LEU A 466 10.87 7.81 -7.32
CA LEU A 466 9.95 8.59 -6.51
C LEU A 466 10.77 9.46 -5.55
N PRO A 467 10.37 10.72 -5.26
CA PRO A 467 11.03 11.53 -4.25
C PRO A 467 11.22 10.76 -2.95
N THR A 468 12.37 10.95 -2.32
CA THR A 468 12.69 10.33 -1.03
C THR A 468 11.79 10.90 0.05
N GLY A 469 11.22 10.04 0.89
CA GLY A 469 10.36 10.45 2.00
C GLY A 469 9.51 9.28 2.51
N THR A 470 8.81 9.49 3.60
CA THR A 470 7.89 8.50 4.19
C THR A 470 6.75 8.16 3.24
N PHE A 471 6.34 9.13 2.42
CA PHE A 471 5.29 9.00 1.41
C PHE A 471 5.90 9.21 0.02
N PRO A 472 6.27 8.14 -0.70
CA PRO A 472 6.88 8.25 -2.01
C PRO A 472 6.03 9.11 -2.97
N GLY A 473 6.68 10.08 -3.62
CA GLY A 473 6.02 11.02 -4.53
C GLY A 473 5.43 12.27 -3.88
N VAL A 474 5.54 12.42 -2.55
CA VAL A 474 5.12 13.62 -1.82
C VAL A 474 6.35 14.42 -1.38
N ASP A 475 6.35 15.73 -1.60
CA ASP A 475 7.30 16.64 -1.00
C ASP A 475 6.82 17.03 0.40
N GLU A 476 7.45 16.46 1.43
CA GLU A 476 7.10 16.71 2.83
C GLU A 476 7.33 18.18 3.23
N ASN A 477 8.30 18.87 2.63
CA ASN A 477 8.53 20.29 2.93
C ASN A 477 7.34 21.15 2.50
N ASP A 478 6.78 20.86 1.32
CA ASP A 478 5.60 21.56 0.82
C ASP A 478 4.37 21.28 1.69
N VAL A 479 4.21 20.03 2.14
CA VAL A 479 3.11 19.64 3.05
C VAL A 479 3.24 20.33 4.39
N TYR A 480 4.42 20.35 5.00
CA TYR A 480 4.63 20.98 6.31
C TYR A 480 4.44 22.50 6.21
N ALA A 481 4.97 23.15 5.17
CA ALA A 481 4.74 24.57 4.94
C ALA A 481 3.25 24.90 4.70
N PHE A 482 2.51 23.98 4.05
CA PHE A 482 1.05 24.12 3.91
C PHE A 482 0.34 24.04 5.27
N LEU A 483 0.64 23.02 6.08
CA LEU A 483 0.04 22.85 7.40
C LEU A 483 0.34 24.01 8.34
N ASP A 484 1.58 24.53 8.34
CA ASP A 484 1.97 25.70 9.15
C ASP A 484 1.14 26.95 8.81
N ARG A 485 0.83 27.16 7.52
CA ARG A 485 -0.04 28.28 7.10
C ARG A 485 -1.50 28.10 7.52
N HIS A 486 -1.98 26.87 7.70
CA HIS A 486 -3.38 26.55 7.99
C HIS A 486 -3.64 26.18 9.45
N SER A 487 -2.61 25.98 10.26
CA SER A 487 -2.74 25.60 11.67
C SER A 487 -3.17 26.77 12.58
N GLY A 488 -3.04 28.03 12.11
CA GLY A 488 -3.37 29.27 12.85
C GLY A 488 -4.75 29.85 12.55
N SER A 489 -5.60 29.17 11.79
CA SER A 489 -6.94 29.67 11.41
C SER A 489 -8.08 28.88 12.03
#